data_6f46e4b655ec0b1d61f706afebb3b90e
#
_entry.id   6f46e4b655ec0b1d61f706afebb3b90e
#
_cell.length_a   1.000
_cell.length_b   1.000
_cell.length_c   1.000
_cell.angle_alpha   90.00
_cell.angle_beta   90.00
_cell.angle_gamma   90.00
#
_symmetry.space_group_name_H-M   'P 1'
#
loop_
_entity.id
_entity.type
_entity.pdbx_description
1 polymer ?
#
loop_
_entity_poly.entity_id
_entity_poly.type
_entity_poly.pdbx_seq_one_letter_code
_entity_poly.pdbx_strand_id
1 'polypeptide(L)'
;MSSTFHYGDTEAEQKKHLLLKSIAPLGSASVFTYDAFGNPLTSQVQNADANPSYFIRGETSYTNDGNYVTEQKDARGKIVRTETDLQRGTTTSVTDAKGQTVTYEYDNLRRIVKTSANVGAEAGIATVHNEYTYDAKRGNLVEIRHNTDGNAANDVVYTFEQDALGRQTAVKVGSQTLSQSAYQNEPTKPNFGTLTATTYGNGAKVSSRYDDFNRVTGVVYGEETAPRYEYD
;
A
#
# COMPACT_ATOMS: atom_id res chain seq x y z
N MET A 1 31.05 -0.90 24.59
CA MET A 1 30.04 0.18 24.55
C MET A 1 28.66 -0.46 24.56
N SER A 2 27.77 -0.05 25.45
CA SER A 2 26.43 -0.63 25.60
C SER A 2 25.34 0.44 25.37
N SER A 3 24.19 0.02 24.86
CA SER A 3 22.99 0.88 24.81
C SER A 3 22.24 0.78 26.15
N THR A 4 21.58 1.86 26.54
CA THR A 4 20.76 1.93 27.75
C THR A 4 19.28 2.15 27.33
N PHE A 5 18.37 1.46 28.02
CA PHE A 5 16.93 1.57 27.79
C PHE A 5 16.24 1.96 29.10
N HIS A 6 15.32 2.90 29.03
CA HIS A 6 14.58 3.44 30.17
C HIS A 6 13.07 3.32 29.92
N TYR A 7 12.36 2.71 30.86
CA TYR A 7 10.93 2.39 30.77
C TYR A 7 10.08 3.15 31.80
N GLY A 8 10.68 4.09 32.54
CA GLY A 8 10.05 4.91 33.57
C GLY A 8 10.82 4.89 34.90
N ASP A 9 10.57 5.92 35.74
CA ASP A 9 11.22 6.10 37.04
C ASP A 9 10.44 5.43 38.17
N THR A 10 9.16 5.12 37.96
CA THR A 10 8.30 4.47 38.93
C THR A 10 7.97 3.03 38.51
N GLU A 11 7.67 2.18 39.51
CA GLU A 11 7.22 0.80 39.24
C GLU A 11 5.93 0.75 38.39
N ALA A 12 5.04 1.72 38.56
CA ALA A 12 3.81 1.83 37.76
C ALA A 12 4.07 2.16 36.28
N GLU A 13 5.09 2.96 35.99
CA GLU A 13 5.50 3.26 34.60
C GLU A 13 6.21 2.06 34.00
N GLN A 14 7.11 1.43 34.73
CA GLN A 14 7.85 0.25 34.27
C GLN A 14 6.92 -0.93 33.94
N LYS A 15 5.83 -1.11 34.70
CA LYS A 15 4.81 -2.14 34.44
C LYS A 15 4.03 -1.94 33.11
N LYS A 16 4.06 -0.73 32.52
CA LYS A 16 3.47 -0.50 31.21
C LYS A 16 4.33 -1.03 30.06
N HIS A 17 5.60 -1.35 30.31
CA HIS A 17 6.57 -1.84 29.33
C HIS A 17 6.76 -0.90 28.12
N LEU A 18 6.49 0.40 28.28
CA LEU A 18 6.67 1.39 27.23
C LEU A 18 8.08 1.99 27.30
N LEU A 19 8.81 1.96 26.18
CA LEU A 19 10.15 2.51 26.12
C LEU A 19 10.08 4.04 26.08
N LEU A 20 10.48 4.72 27.16
CA LEU A 20 10.47 6.18 27.24
C LEU A 20 11.75 6.80 26.66
N LYS A 21 12.89 6.11 26.78
CA LYS A 21 14.17 6.62 26.28
C LYS A 21 15.12 5.48 25.97
N SER A 22 15.85 5.60 24.87
CA SER A 22 17.03 4.76 24.60
C SER A 22 18.25 5.65 24.36
N ILE A 23 19.43 5.23 24.84
CA ILE A 23 20.69 5.93 24.65
C ILE A 23 21.62 4.99 23.91
N ALA A 24 22.10 5.42 22.75
CA ALA A 24 23.08 4.67 21.96
C ALA A 24 24.50 4.79 22.60
N PRO A 25 25.44 3.88 22.27
CA PRO A 25 26.81 3.88 22.83
C PRO A 25 27.57 5.18 22.62
N LEU A 26 27.27 5.96 21.61
CA LEU A 26 27.85 7.27 21.32
C LEU A 26 27.07 8.44 21.93
N GLY A 27 26.09 8.17 22.80
CA GLY A 27 25.34 9.15 23.57
C GLY A 27 24.14 9.77 22.89
N SER A 28 23.89 9.51 21.60
CA SER A 28 22.63 9.94 20.99
C SER A 28 21.43 9.26 21.66
N ALA A 29 20.36 10.00 21.88
CA ALA A 29 19.18 9.48 22.58
C ALA A 29 17.93 9.56 21.72
N SER A 30 17.09 8.54 21.80
CA SER A 30 15.71 8.54 21.31
C SER A 30 14.77 8.64 22.51
N VAL A 31 13.80 9.56 22.46
CA VAL A 31 12.82 9.81 23.52
C VAL A 31 11.43 9.66 22.94
N PHE A 32 10.55 9.01 23.70
CA PHE A 32 9.20 8.70 23.28
C PHE A 32 8.18 9.16 24.33
N THR A 33 7.02 9.60 23.89
CA THR A 33 5.86 9.84 24.76
C THR A 33 4.66 9.08 24.21
N TYR A 34 3.72 8.74 25.09
CA TYR A 34 2.58 7.90 24.77
C TYR A 34 1.29 8.50 25.34
N ASP A 35 0.17 8.13 24.73
CA ASP A 35 -1.15 8.42 25.29
C ASP A 35 -1.52 7.42 26.42
N ALA A 36 -2.74 7.56 26.92
CA ALA A 36 -3.25 6.66 27.96
C ALA A 36 -3.45 5.21 27.51
N PHE A 37 -3.55 4.98 26.20
CA PHE A 37 -3.72 3.66 25.57
C PHE A 37 -2.38 2.99 25.23
N GLY A 38 -1.26 3.71 25.34
CA GLY A 38 0.07 3.23 24.97
C GLY A 38 0.46 3.53 23.53
N ASN A 39 -0.29 4.35 22.82
CA ASN A 39 0.06 4.76 21.47
C ASN A 39 1.16 5.85 21.48
N PRO A 40 2.16 5.78 20.59
CA PRO A 40 3.24 6.75 20.58
C PRO A 40 2.74 8.12 20.08
N LEU A 41 2.81 9.15 20.94
CA LEU A 41 2.47 10.53 20.61
C LEU A 41 3.66 11.27 19.98
N THR A 42 4.86 11.04 20.49
CA THR A 42 6.06 11.67 19.96
C THR A 42 7.20 10.69 19.88
N SER A 43 8.04 10.84 18.85
CA SER A 43 9.35 10.25 18.79
C SER A 43 10.38 11.36 18.52
N GLN A 44 11.40 11.46 19.33
CA GLN A 44 12.43 12.49 19.22
C GLN A 44 13.81 11.85 19.27
N VAL A 45 14.68 12.23 18.32
CA VAL A 45 16.10 11.88 18.35
C VAL A 45 16.90 13.14 18.64
N GLN A 46 17.80 13.06 19.62
CA GLN A 46 18.67 14.17 20.03
C GLN A 46 20.12 13.72 20.09
N ASN A 47 21.05 14.66 19.91
CA ASN A 47 22.48 14.40 19.93
C ASN A 47 23.00 14.10 21.34
N ALA A 48 24.21 13.52 21.42
CA ALA A 48 24.91 13.21 22.67
C ALA A 48 25.15 14.43 23.56
N ASP A 49 25.37 15.59 22.96
CA ASP A 49 25.75 16.83 23.68
C ASP A 49 24.58 17.49 24.42
N ALA A 50 23.41 16.81 24.47
CA ALA A 50 22.20 17.20 25.20
C ALA A 50 21.79 18.67 24.98
N ASN A 51 22.19 19.29 23.87
CA ASN A 51 21.68 20.59 23.48
C ASN A 51 20.24 20.44 22.99
N PRO A 52 19.23 20.87 23.76
CA PRO A 52 17.84 20.70 23.42
C PRO A 52 17.41 21.42 22.12
N SER A 53 18.30 22.22 21.54
CA SER A 53 18.07 22.93 20.29
C SER A 53 18.27 22.08 19.03
N TYR A 54 18.91 20.92 19.14
CA TYR A 54 19.19 20.03 18.01
C TYR A 54 18.50 18.68 18.19
N PHE A 55 17.25 18.59 17.75
CA PHE A 55 16.50 17.35 17.74
C PHE A 55 15.67 17.21 16.47
N ILE A 56 15.42 15.97 16.11
CA ILE A 56 14.46 15.57 15.06
C ILE A 56 13.28 14.97 15.81
N ARG A 57 12.08 15.54 15.61
CA ARG A 57 10.87 15.11 16.33
C ARG A 57 9.74 14.86 15.36
N GLY A 58 9.11 13.70 15.46
CA GLY A 58 7.82 13.37 14.88
C GLY A 58 6.72 13.41 15.93
N GLU A 59 5.50 13.78 15.53
CA GLU A 59 4.32 13.83 16.38
C GLU A 59 3.18 13.06 15.71
N THR A 60 2.39 12.34 16.51
CA THR A 60 1.22 11.58 16.03
C THR A 60 0.05 11.86 16.95
N SER A 61 -1.12 12.16 16.38
CA SER A 61 -2.38 12.32 17.11
C SER A 61 -3.32 11.19 16.74
N TYR A 62 -4.17 10.82 17.69
CA TYR A 62 -5.13 9.73 17.55
C TYR A 62 -6.55 10.21 17.82
N THR A 63 -7.53 9.40 17.43
CA THR A 63 -8.93 9.56 17.87
C THR A 63 -9.04 9.46 19.39
N ASN A 64 -10.13 9.97 19.96
CA ASN A 64 -10.33 10.01 21.41
C ASN A 64 -10.33 8.62 22.06
N ASP A 65 -10.64 7.58 21.31
CA ASP A 65 -10.59 6.18 21.73
C ASP A 65 -9.22 5.51 21.48
N GLY A 66 -8.25 6.24 20.95
CA GLY A 66 -6.89 5.78 20.69
C GLY A 66 -6.74 4.80 19.51
N ASN A 67 -7.80 4.50 18.76
CA ASN A 67 -7.79 3.42 17.79
C ASN A 67 -7.22 3.81 16.42
N TYR A 68 -7.35 5.08 16.01
CA TYR A 68 -6.97 5.54 14.67
C TYR A 68 -6.11 6.79 14.72
N VAL A 69 -5.12 6.85 13.85
CA VAL A 69 -4.29 8.04 13.65
C VAL A 69 -5.12 9.10 12.94
N THR A 70 -5.13 10.32 13.48
CA THR A 70 -5.80 11.49 12.88
C THR A 70 -4.82 12.46 12.24
N GLU A 71 -3.61 12.58 12.81
CA GLU A 71 -2.59 13.49 12.30
C GLU A 71 -1.19 12.92 12.53
N GLN A 72 -0.32 13.10 11.54
CA GLN A 72 1.12 12.84 11.65
C GLN A 72 1.88 14.09 11.22
N LYS A 73 2.82 14.53 12.05
CA LYS A 73 3.66 15.69 11.79
C LYS A 73 5.12 15.28 11.80
N ASP A 74 5.82 15.58 10.72
CA ASP A 74 7.26 15.30 10.61
C ASP A 74 8.11 16.39 11.27
N ALA A 75 9.43 16.14 11.34
CA ALA A 75 10.40 17.06 11.95
C ALA A 75 10.52 18.42 11.22
N ARG A 76 10.00 18.55 10.02
CA ARG A 76 9.94 19.78 9.23
C ARG A 76 8.61 20.52 9.42
N GLY A 77 7.75 20.02 10.31
CA GLY A 77 6.42 20.58 10.55
C GLY A 77 5.40 20.25 9.45
N LYS A 78 5.71 19.31 8.56
CA LYS A 78 4.77 18.86 7.52
C LYS A 78 3.75 17.92 8.14
N ILE A 79 2.49 18.17 7.84
CA ILE A 79 1.36 17.49 8.48
C ILE A 79 0.59 16.70 7.42
N VAL A 80 0.33 15.45 7.74
CA VAL A 80 -0.62 14.57 7.03
C VAL A 80 -1.79 14.31 7.96
N ARG A 81 -3.02 14.48 7.47
CA ARG A 81 -4.27 14.22 8.20
C ARG A 81 -5.01 13.06 7.61
N THR A 82 -5.58 12.23 8.48
CA THR A 82 -6.38 11.08 8.11
C THR A 82 -7.73 11.17 8.81
N GLU A 83 -8.80 11.01 8.05
CA GLU A 83 -10.15 10.84 8.59
C GLU A 83 -10.58 9.38 8.45
N THR A 84 -11.26 8.87 9.45
CA THR A 84 -11.69 7.46 9.53
C THR A 84 -13.16 7.38 9.93
N ASP A 85 -13.94 6.58 9.23
CA ASP A 85 -15.25 6.13 9.68
C ASP A 85 -15.05 5.21 10.88
N LEU A 86 -15.34 5.71 12.09
CA LEU A 86 -15.10 4.99 13.35
C LEU A 86 -16.01 3.74 13.51
N GLN A 87 -17.15 3.69 12.82
CA GLN A 87 -18.04 2.52 12.86
C GLN A 87 -17.52 1.38 12.00
N ARG A 88 -16.92 1.73 10.85
CA ARG A 88 -16.45 0.76 9.88
C ARG A 88 -14.95 0.51 9.97
N GLY A 89 -14.19 1.41 10.58
CA GLY A 89 -12.73 1.37 10.63
C GLY A 89 -12.07 1.60 9.26
N THR A 90 -12.73 2.32 8.36
CA THR A 90 -12.23 2.60 7.02
C THR A 90 -11.79 4.05 6.91
N THR A 91 -10.65 4.30 6.27
CA THR A 91 -10.17 5.67 6.01
C THR A 91 -11.07 6.34 4.98
N THR A 92 -11.65 7.50 5.32
CA THR A 92 -12.54 8.26 4.43
C THR A 92 -11.81 9.35 3.66
N SER A 93 -10.75 9.93 4.25
CA SER A 93 -9.90 10.88 3.55
C SER A 93 -8.47 10.89 4.09
N VAL A 94 -7.53 11.30 3.23
CA VAL A 94 -6.15 11.62 3.60
C VAL A 94 -5.79 12.96 2.96
N THR A 95 -5.33 13.91 3.79
CA THR A 95 -4.84 15.21 3.34
C THR A 95 -3.33 15.25 3.53
N ASP A 96 -2.60 15.50 2.45
CA ASP A 96 -1.14 15.57 2.46
C ASP A 96 -0.62 16.92 3.02
N ALA A 97 0.69 17.02 3.17
CA ALA A 97 1.36 18.21 3.68
C ALA A 97 1.26 19.45 2.76
N LYS A 98 0.77 19.29 1.54
CA LYS A 98 0.49 20.40 0.59
C LYS A 98 -0.99 20.81 0.65
N GLY A 99 -1.82 20.14 1.45
CA GLY A 99 -3.25 20.37 1.53
C GLY A 99 -4.06 19.66 0.45
N GLN A 100 -3.45 18.76 -0.32
CA GLN A 100 -4.17 17.96 -1.29
C GLN A 100 -4.87 16.80 -0.58
N THR A 101 -6.16 16.61 -0.86
CA THR A 101 -6.97 15.59 -0.21
C THR A 101 -7.39 14.52 -1.21
N VAL A 102 -7.19 13.27 -0.81
CA VAL A 102 -7.76 12.09 -1.46
C VAL A 102 -8.88 11.56 -0.58
N THR A 103 -10.05 11.34 -1.16
CA THR A 103 -11.22 10.72 -0.51
C THR A 103 -11.43 9.30 -1.00
N TYR A 104 -12.02 8.47 -0.16
CA TYR A 104 -12.26 7.05 -0.41
C TYR A 104 -13.72 6.71 -0.14
N GLU A 105 -14.36 6.02 -1.07
CA GLU A 105 -15.68 5.45 -0.92
C GLU A 105 -15.60 3.92 -0.91
N TYR A 106 -16.46 3.27 -0.14
CA TYR A 106 -16.43 1.84 0.09
C TYR A 106 -17.78 1.19 -0.13
N ASP A 107 -17.78 -0.05 -0.58
CA ASP A 107 -18.97 -0.88 -0.59
C ASP A 107 -19.28 -1.48 0.79
N ASN A 108 -20.34 -2.28 0.87
CA ASN A 108 -20.73 -2.93 2.12
C ASN A 108 -19.74 -4.01 2.59
N LEU A 109 -18.83 -4.48 1.73
CA LEU A 109 -17.77 -5.41 2.05
C LEU A 109 -16.46 -4.69 2.42
N ARG A 110 -16.49 -3.36 2.55
CA ARG A 110 -15.34 -2.48 2.83
C ARG A 110 -14.26 -2.50 1.74
N ARG A 111 -14.63 -2.82 0.50
CA ARG A 111 -13.74 -2.66 -0.65
C ARG A 111 -13.86 -1.24 -1.18
N ILE A 112 -12.75 -0.64 -1.60
CA ILE A 112 -12.76 0.70 -2.21
C ILE A 112 -13.51 0.61 -3.54
N VAL A 113 -14.55 1.42 -3.71
CA VAL A 113 -15.30 1.55 -4.98
C VAL A 113 -15.01 2.85 -5.70
N LYS A 114 -14.50 3.86 -4.98
CA LYS A 114 -14.07 5.13 -5.58
C LYS A 114 -12.95 5.78 -4.79
N THR A 115 -12.01 6.38 -5.50
CA THR A 115 -11.04 7.32 -4.93
C THR A 115 -11.13 8.62 -5.71
N SER A 116 -11.11 9.78 -5.02
CA SER A 116 -11.15 11.08 -5.66
C SER A 116 -10.07 12.00 -5.08
N ALA A 117 -9.40 12.75 -5.95
CA ALA A 117 -8.38 13.71 -5.56
C ALA A 117 -8.67 15.08 -6.17
N ASN A 118 -8.60 16.14 -5.36
CA ASN A 118 -8.62 17.52 -5.85
C ASN A 118 -7.24 17.91 -6.33
N VAL A 119 -7.10 18.20 -7.62
CA VAL A 119 -5.81 18.57 -8.23
C VAL A 119 -5.58 20.08 -8.27
N GLY A 120 -6.34 20.85 -7.49
CA GLY A 120 -6.21 22.30 -7.36
C GLY A 120 -6.85 23.09 -8.53
N ALA A 121 -7.39 24.24 -8.21
CA ALA A 121 -8.12 25.10 -9.16
C ALA A 121 -7.24 25.69 -10.29
N GLU A 122 -5.91 25.66 -10.14
CA GLU A 122 -4.97 26.22 -11.12
C GLU A 122 -4.91 25.42 -12.43
N ALA A 123 -5.28 24.15 -12.42
CA ALA A 123 -5.24 23.30 -13.63
C ALA A 123 -6.56 23.28 -14.42
N GLY A 124 -7.61 23.97 -13.97
CA GLY A 124 -8.95 23.90 -14.57
C GLY A 124 -9.62 22.54 -14.42
N ILE A 125 -9.00 21.59 -13.72
CA ILE A 125 -9.49 20.24 -13.46
C ILE A 125 -9.89 20.19 -11.99
N ALA A 126 -11.20 20.08 -11.72
CA ALA A 126 -11.69 20.15 -10.34
C ALA A 126 -11.39 18.88 -9.53
N THR A 127 -11.46 17.72 -10.14
CA THR A 127 -11.31 16.43 -9.46
C THR A 127 -10.91 15.34 -10.43
N VAL A 128 -9.94 14.53 -10.04
CA VAL A 128 -9.57 13.26 -10.70
C VAL A 128 -10.10 12.13 -9.85
N HIS A 129 -10.70 11.11 -10.46
CA HIS A 129 -11.18 9.96 -9.69
C HIS A 129 -10.94 8.63 -10.41
N ASN A 130 -10.86 7.58 -9.60
CA ASN A 130 -10.92 6.21 -10.07
C ASN A 130 -12.16 5.54 -9.48
N GLU A 131 -12.87 4.78 -10.31
CA GLU A 131 -13.95 3.91 -9.89
C GLU A 131 -13.53 2.45 -10.07
N TYR A 132 -13.91 1.60 -9.12
CA TYR A 132 -13.51 0.21 -9.06
C TYR A 132 -14.75 -0.68 -9.07
N THR A 133 -14.84 -1.59 -10.05
CA THR A 133 -15.92 -2.55 -10.15
C THR A 133 -15.45 -3.94 -9.82
N TYR A 134 -16.22 -4.66 -9.03
CA TYR A 134 -15.91 -6.01 -8.59
C TYR A 134 -16.93 -7.02 -9.09
N ASP A 135 -16.47 -8.22 -9.44
CA ASP A 135 -17.37 -9.35 -9.74
C ASP A 135 -18.24 -9.68 -8.52
N ALA A 136 -19.55 -9.75 -8.74
CA ALA A 136 -20.54 -10.01 -7.70
C ALA A 136 -20.43 -11.41 -7.07
N LYS A 137 -19.88 -12.41 -7.78
CA LYS A 137 -19.80 -13.79 -7.30
C LYS A 137 -18.53 -14.08 -6.50
N ARG A 138 -17.40 -13.53 -6.93
CA ARG A 138 -16.07 -13.84 -6.38
C ARG A 138 -15.43 -12.67 -5.67
N GLY A 139 -15.92 -11.45 -5.91
CA GLY A 139 -15.37 -10.24 -5.33
C GLY A 139 -14.05 -9.79 -5.95
N ASN A 140 -13.64 -10.36 -7.07
CA ASN A 140 -12.44 -9.95 -7.79
C ASN A 140 -12.65 -8.61 -8.50
N LEU A 141 -11.60 -7.78 -8.56
CA LEU A 141 -11.61 -6.55 -9.35
C LEU A 141 -11.71 -6.88 -10.85
N VAL A 142 -12.70 -6.31 -11.54
CA VAL A 142 -12.94 -6.54 -12.98
C VAL A 142 -12.82 -5.29 -13.82
N GLU A 143 -12.96 -4.10 -13.24
CA GLU A 143 -12.80 -2.83 -13.95
C GLU A 143 -12.21 -1.74 -13.06
N ILE A 144 -11.33 -0.92 -13.61
CA ILE A 144 -10.94 0.39 -13.10
C ILE A 144 -11.24 1.42 -14.16
N ARG A 145 -12.05 2.39 -13.81
CA ARG A 145 -12.38 3.55 -14.65
C ARG A 145 -11.60 4.76 -14.10
N HIS A 146 -10.71 5.30 -14.91
CA HIS A 146 -9.88 6.44 -14.55
C HIS A 146 -10.38 7.69 -15.28
N ASN A 147 -10.86 8.68 -14.52
CA ASN A 147 -11.30 9.98 -14.99
C ASN A 147 -10.29 11.05 -14.59
N THR A 148 -9.81 11.83 -15.55
CA THR A 148 -8.78 12.86 -15.34
C THR A 148 -9.25 14.29 -15.59
N ASP A 149 -10.43 14.48 -16.19
CA ASP A 149 -10.91 15.79 -16.65
C ASP A 149 -12.37 16.08 -16.31
N GLY A 150 -13.04 15.17 -15.59
CA GLY A 150 -14.45 15.27 -15.25
C GLY A 150 -15.40 14.90 -16.39
N ASN A 151 -14.88 14.52 -17.57
CA ASN A 151 -15.69 14.09 -18.71
C ASN A 151 -15.62 12.58 -18.91
N ALA A 152 -16.72 11.89 -18.66
CA ALA A 152 -16.80 10.43 -18.77
C ALA A 152 -16.51 9.89 -20.19
N ALA A 153 -16.61 10.72 -21.22
CA ALA A 153 -16.26 10.32 -22.58
C ALA A 153 -14.75 10.13 -22.80
N ASN A 154 -13.94 10.72 -21.92
CA ASN A 154 -12.48 10.67 -21.95
C ASN A 154 -11.91 9.66 -20.93
N ASP A 155 -12.77 8.90 -20.25
CA ASP A 155 -12.33 7.93 -19.25
C ASP A 155 -11.42 6.86 -19.86
N VAL A 156 -10.33 6.58 -19.15
CA VAL A 156 -9.50 5.41 -19.46
C VAL A 156 -10.03 4.22 -18.65
N VAL A 157 -10.55 3.22 -19.36
CA VAL A 157 -11.17 2.05 -18.73
C VAL A 157 -10.26 0.85 -18.88
N TYR A 158 -9.77 0.35 -17.73
CA TYR A 158 -9.05 -0.91 -17.63
C TYR A 158 -10.01 -2.03 -17.28
N THR A 159 -9.98 -3.14 -18.02
CA THR A 159 -10.74 -4.33 -17.69
C THR A 159 -9.83 -5.51 -17.42
N PHE A 160 -10.21 -6.33 -16.44
CA PHE A 160 -9.47 -7.50 -15.97
C PHE A 160 -10.31 -8.76 -16.22
N GLU A 161 -9.96 -9.52 -17.25
CA GLU A 161 -10.61 -10.79 -17.52
C GLU A 161 -10.05 -11.89 -16.61
N GLN A 162 -10.91 -12.83 -16.24
CA GLN A 162 -10.56 -13.91 -15.34
C GLN A 162 -11.15 -15.22 -15.83
N ASP A 163 -10.48 -16.31 -15.49
CA ASP A 163 -10.99 -17.65 -15.76
C ASP A 163 -11.97 -18.15 -14.66
N ALA A 164 -12.43 -19.37 -14.84
CA ALA A 164 -13.35 -20.01 -13.90
C ALA A 164 -12.75 -20.20 -12.48
N LEU A 165 -11.45 -20.17 -12.33
CA LEU A 165 -10.74 -20.25 -11.03
C LEU A 165 -10.45 -18.87 -10.42
N GLY A 166 -10.83 -17.78 -11.11
CA GLY A 166 -10.59 -16.40 -10.66
C GLY A 166 -9.17 -15.90 -10.95
N ARG A 167 -8.37 -16.60 -11.79
CA ARG A 167 -7.04 -16.18 -12.19
C ARG A 167 -7.18 -15.17 -13.33
N GLN A 168 -6.38 -14.09 -13.29
CA GLN A 168 -6.40 -13.06 -14.32
C GLN A 168 -5.86 -13.58 -15.65
N THR A 169 -6.69 -13.58 -16.70
CA THR A 169 -6.33 -14.06 -18.03
C THR A 169 -5.99 -12.94 -19.01
N ALA A 170 -6.55 -11.74 -18.82
CA ALA A 170 -6.17 -10.59 -19.63
C ALA A 170 -6.35 -9.27 -18.88
N VAL A 171 -5.56 -8.27 -19.30
CA VAL A 171 -5.74 -6.85 -18.96
C VAL A 171 -5.93 -6.10 -20.27
N LYS A 172 -6.98 -5.27 -20.34
CA LYS A 172 -7.33 -4.48 -21.52
C LYS A 172 -7.54 -3.01 -21.18
N VAL A 173 -7.34 -2.14 -22.15
CA VAL A 173 -7.76 -0.74 -22.15
C VAL A 173 -8.64 -0.54 -23.39
N GLY A 174 -9.92 -0.27 -23.19
CA GLY A 174 -10.88 -0.27 -24.28
C GLY A 174 -10.84 -1.61 -25.04
N SER A 175 -10.58 -1.57 -26.34
CA SER A 175 -10.44 -2.76 -27.20
C SER A 175 -9.01 -3.33 -27.26
N GLN A 176 -8.03 -2.63 -26.69
CA GLN A 176 -6.63 -3.01 -26.77
C GLN A 176 -6.24 -3.93 -25.62
N THR A 177 -5.68 -5.10 -25.94
CA THR A 177 -5.09 -6.00 -24.93
C THR A 177 -3.70 -5.51 -24.54
N LEU A 178 -3.49 -5.26 -23.24
CA LEU A 178 -2.19 -4.89 -22.67
C LEU A 178 -1.37 -6.10 -22.29
N SER A 179 -2.01 -7.13 -21.75
CA SER A 179 -1.37 -8.40 -21.45
C SER A 179 -2.37 -9.55 -21.46
N GLN A 180 -1.88 -10.73 -21.74
CA GLN A 180 -2.62 -11.98 -21.74
C GLN A 180 -1.82 -13.04 -20.98
N SER A 181 -2.46 -13.73 -20.03
CA SER A 181 -1.85 -14.75 -19.19
C SER A 181 -2.40 -16.13 -19.53
N ALA A 182 -1.51 -17.08 -19.74
CA ALA A 182 -1.84 -18.48 -19.95
C ALA A 182 -1.45 -19.32 -18.73
N TYR A 183 -2.28 -20.29 -18.39
CA TYR A 183 -2.09 -21.16 -17.23
C TYR A 183 -2.12 -22.64 -17.62
N GLN A 184 -1.44 -23.47 -16.82
CA GLN A 184 -1.60 -24.92 -16.94
C GLN A 184 -3.01 -25.30 -16.44
N ASN A 185 -3.87 -25.76 -17.37
CA ASN A 185 -5.29 -26.00 -17.11
C ASN A 185 -5.65 -27.48 -17.05
N GLU A 186 -4.69 -28.40 -17.24
CA GLU A 186 -4.93 -29.84 -17.14
C GLU A 186 -4.76 -30.30 -15.68
N PRO A 187 -5.87 -30.69 -14.98
CA PRO A 187 -5.81 -31.05 -13.55
C PRO A 187 -4.93 -32.25 -13.23
N THR A 188 -4.68 -33.12 -14.22
CA THR A 188 -3.84 -34.32 -14.08
C THR A 188 -2.36 -34.06 -14.30
N LYS A 189 -1.99 -32.90 -14.78
CA LYS A 189 -0.61 -32.51 -15.00
C LYS A 189 0.04 -31.98 -13.73
N PRO A 190 1.32 -32.27 -13.51
CA PRO A 190 2.13 -31.48 -12.60
C PRO A 190 1.98 -30.00 -12.97
N ASN A 191 2.10 -29.14 -12.01
CA ASN A 191 2.00 -27.68 -12.20
C ASN A 191 0.61 -27.14 -12.57
N PHE A 192 -0.46 -27.92 -12.33
CA PHE A 192 -1.81 -27.42 -12.49
C PHE A 192 -1.98 -26.07 -11.76
N GLY A 193 -2.50 -25.09 -12.48
CA GLY A 193 -2.76 -23.76 -11.95
C GLY A 193 -1.60 -22.77 -12.08
N THR A 194 -0.40 -23.18 -12.44
CA THR A 194 0.74 -22.26 -12.61
C THR A 194 0.61 -21.40 -13.86
N LEU A 195 1.19 -20.18 -13.81
CA LEU A 195 1.27 -19.26 -14.94
C LEU A 195 2.35 -19.74 -15.92
N THR A 196 1.95 -20.22 -17.10
CA THR A 196 2.88 -20.76 -18.10
C THR A 196 3.45 -19.70 -19.04
N ALA A 197 2.67 -18.65 -19.32
CA ALA A 197 3.16 -17.56 -20.17
C ALA A 197 2.37 -16.26 -19.92
N THR A 198 3.02 -15.13 -20.17
CA THR A 198 2.39 -13.82 -20.35
C THR A 198 2.79 -13.25 -21.70
N THR A 199 1.82 -12.85 -22.50
CA THR A 199 2.03 -12.13 -23.77
C THR A 199 1.57 -10.69 -23.56
N TYR A 200 2.42 -9.72 -23.88
CA TYR A 200 2.15 -8.29 -23.78
C TYR A 200 1.56 -7.73 -25.07
N GLY A 201 0.90 -6.59 -25.01
CA GLY A 201 0.24 -5.94 -26.14
C GLY A 201 1.16 -5.58 -27.32
N ASN A 202 2.46 -5.47 -27.09
CA ASN A 202 3.48 -5.27 -28.10
C ASN A 202 3.98 -6.59 -28.72
N GLY A 203 3.39 -7.74 -28.38
CA GLY A 203 3.77 -9.06 -28.84
C GLY A 203 4.93 -9.73 -28.06
N ALA A 204 5.54 -9.02 -27.12
CA ALA A 204 6.57 -9.63 -26.27
C ALA A 204 5.96 -10.74 -25.39
N LYS A 205 6.66 -11.87 -25.27
CA LYS A 205 6.21 -13.03 -24.51
C LYS A 205 7.25 -13.44 -23.47
N VAL A 206 6.76 -13.77 -22.29
CA VAL A 206 7.56 -14.36 -21.20
C VAL A 206 6.90 -15.67 -20.81
N SER A 207 7.65 -16.77 -20.82
CA SER A 207 7.17 -18.09 -20.43
C SER A 207 7.96 -18.63 -19.25
N SER A 208 7.28 -19.31 -18.34
CA SER A 208 7.88 -19.92 -17.14
C SER A 208 7.85 -21.44 -17.25
N ARG A 209 8.94 -22.08 -16.83
CA ARG A 209 9.06 -23.53 -16.65
C ARG A 209 9.04 -23.85 -15.17
N TYR A 210 8.53 -25.02 -14.83
CA TYR A 210 8.35 -25.47 -13.45
C TYR A 210 8.80 -26.91 -13.27
N ASP A 211 9.25 -27.23 -12.08
CA ASP A 211 9.43 -28.63 -11.65
C ASP A 211 8.12 -29.25 -11.14
N ASP A 212 8.16 -30.52 -10.75
CA ASP A 212 6.99 -31.25 -10.26
C ASP A 212 6.46 -30.73 -8.89
N PHE A 213 7.21 -29.85 -8.24
CA PHE A 213 6.84 -29.18 -6.99
C PHE A 213 6.33 -27.74 -7.18
N ASN A 214 6.05 -27.33 -8.42
CA ASN A 214 5.62 -25.97 -8.79
C ASN A 214 6.68 -24.88 -8.54
N ARG A 215 7.96 -25.23 -8.45
CA ARG A 215 9.05 -24.26 -8.36
C ARG A 215 9.48 -23.87 -9.77
N VAL A 216 9.71 -22.56 -9.99
CA VAL A 216 10.22 -22.07 -11.28
C VAL A 216 11.62 -22.61 -11.51
N THR A 217 11.83 -23.31 -12.64
CA THR A 217 13.12 -23.82 -13.06
C THR A 217 13.74 -23.00 -14.19
N GLY A 218 12.95 -22.19 -14.88
CA GLY A 218 13.48 -21.34 -15.92
C GLY A 218 12.47 -20.32 -16.44
N VAL A 219 13.00 -19.23 -17.02
CA VAL A 219 12.23 -18.18 -17.68
C VAL A 219 12.75 -17.98 -19.10
N VAL A 220 11.82 -17.96 -20.05
CA VAL A 220 12.09 -17.82 -21.50
C VAL A 220 11.47 -16.51 -21.98
N TYR A 221 12.24 -15.75 -22.75
CA TYR A 221 11.79 -14.49 -23.36
C TYR A 221 11.63 -14.66 -24.87
N GLY A 222 10.49 -14.20 -25.41
CA GLY A 222 10.18 -14.28 -26.83
C GLY A 222 9.89 -15.71 -27.29
N GLU A 223 10.33 -16.03 -28.49
CA GLU A 223 10.20 -17.36 -29.17
C GLU A 223 11.40 -18.27 -28.91
N GLU A 224 12.31 -17.88 -28.01
CA GLU A 224 13.48 -18.71 -27.66
C GLU A 224 13.02 -20.04 -27.07
N THR A 225 13.72 -21.10 -27.39
CA THR A 225 13.43 -22.45 -26.90
C THR A 225 14.25 -22.80 -25.65
N ALA A 226 15.35 -22.09 -25.41
CA ALA A 226 16.17 -22.23 -24.21
C ALA A 226 15.82 -21.17 -23.17
N PRO A 227 15.75 -21.51 -21.88
CA PRO A 227 15.55 -20.52 -20.85
C PRO A 227 16.75 -19.57 -20.76
N ARG A 228 16.47 -18.29 -20.59
CA ARG A 228 17.50 -17.25 -20.37
C ARG A 228 18.03 -17.26 -18.95
N TYR A 229 17.21 -17.72 -18.02
CA TYR A 229 17.55 -17.96 -16.62
C TYR A 229 17.07 -19.36 -16.23
N GLU A 230 17.96 -20.14 -15.64
CA GLU A 230 17.68 -21.43 -15.04
C GLU A 230 18.00 -21.34 -13.55
N TYR A 231 17.20 -22.03 -12.75
CA TYR A 231 17.37 -22.11 -11.31
C TYR A 231 17.61 -23.60 -10.95
N ASP A 232 18.60 -23.82 -10.11
CA ASP A 232 18.93 -25.14 -9.55
C ASP A 232 17.93 -25.56 -8.44
#